data_e4109ceaa2d67e6e5966b26127a01d16
#
_entry.id   e4109ceaa2d67e6e5966b26127a01d16
#
_cell.length_a   1.000
_cell.length_b   1.000
_cell.length_c   1.000
_cell.angle_alpha   90.00
_cell.angle_beta   90.00
_cell.angle_gamma   90.00
#
_symmetry.space_group_name_H-M   'P 1'
#
loop_
_entity.id
_entity.type
_entity.pdbx_description
1 polymer ?
#
loop_
_entity_poly.entity_id
_entity_poly.type
_entity_poly.pdbx_seq_one_letter_code
_entity_poly.pdbx_strand_id
1 'polypeptide(L)'
;MGKELIRIATRKSELAMTQTRLVADRLVACAKALGEDVTYELVSMTTEGDRRLDKSLASFGGKGVFIKELEVALLEGRADIAVHSLKDMPAQVLPEFKLAAVLEREDPRDAFVSKGGAKGIKFMDLPAGARVGTGSIRRVVQLKALRPDLEYVPIRGNIQTRLAKLAELDGVVLAAAGLKRMGLAERVTEYFSVEQVLPASGQGILAIETLSEMRHCEERTLLRHPEERSDEGSSPELLTLLASVNHAETFGIALAEMSFLKALNAGCQFPVASHAEIVDDGRAAASHSAVLKMRGIYWQESSQKLLQACIQTEIPATAGDDWFNAQGEALANQIKVQQ
;
A
#
# COMPACT_ATOMS: atom_id res chain seq x y z
N MET A 1 -24.70 -5.24 -27.22
CA MET A 1 -24.31 -4.91 -25.82
C MET A 1 -23.39 -3.72 -25.90
N GLY A 2 -23.65 -2.67 -25.13
CA GLY A 2 -22.79 -1.47 -25.10
C GLY A 2 -21.49 -1.81 -24.39
N LYS A 3 -20.40 -1.16 -24.79
CA LYS A 3 -19.10 -1.30 -24.16
C LYS A 3 -19.11 -0.48 -22.88
N GLU A 4 -18.94 -1.12 -21.70
CA GLU A 4 -18.94 -0.42 -20.42
C GLU A 4 -17.63 0.35 -20.24
N LEU A 5 -17.72 1.62 -19.82
CA LEU A 5 -16.57 2.49 -19.57
C LEU A 5 -16.35 2.65 -18.06
N ILE A 6 -15.20 2.18 -17.57
CA ILE A 6 -14.78 2.38 -16.18
C ILE A 6 -13.82 3.57 -16.08
N ARG A 7 -14.18 4.58 -15.31
CA ARG A 7 -13.34 5.75 -15.05
C ARG A 7 -12.52 5.52 -13.79
N ILE A 8 -11.19 5.58 -13.90
CA ILE A 8 -10.27 5.21 -12.84
C ILE A 8 -9.49 6.44 -12.37
N ALA A 9 -9.77 6.90 -11.16
CA ALA A 9 -9.01 7.99 -10.54
C ALA A 9 -7.59 7.54 -10.17
N THR A 10 -6.61 8.37 -10.49
CA THR A 10 -5.20 8.11 -10.22
C THR A 10 -4.39 9.40 -10.06
N ARG A 11 -3.23 9.31 -9.40
CA ARG A 11 -2.25 10.40 -9.36
C ARG A 11 -1.47 10.50 -10.67
N LYS A 12 -1.01 11.71 -11.01
CA LYS A 12 -0.21 11.96 -12.23
C LYS A 12 1.22 11.42 -12.17
N SER A 13 1.70 10.94 -11.00
CA SER A 13 3.06 10.41 -10.92
C SER A 13 3.22 9.17 -11.80
N GLU A 14 4.39 9.00 -12.41
CA GLU A 14 4.69 7.90 -13.33
C GLU A 14 4.41 6.53 -12.69
N LEU A 15 4.82 6.34 -11.43
CA LEU A 15 4.52 5.11 -10.68
C LEU A 15 3.02 4.89 -10.53
N ALA A 16 2.24 5.92 -10.12
CA ALA A 16 0.80 5.77 -9.94
C ALA A 16 0.10 5.44 -11.27
N MET A 17 0.49 6.10 -12.37
CA MET A 17 -0.02 5.80 -13.69
C MET A 17 0.28 4.37 -14.13
N THR A 18 1.50 3.87 -13.87
CA THR A 18 1.88 2.48 -14.15
C THR A 18 1.05 1.50 -13.31
N GLN A 19 0.89 1.78 -12.02
CA GLN A 19 0.08 0.96 -11.10
C GLN A 19 -1.39 0.91 -11.53
N THR A 20 -1.94 2.05 -11.95
CA THR A 20 -3.34 2.11 -12.39
C THR A 20 -3.55 1.37 -13.70
N ARG A 21 -2.60 1.41 -14.64
CA ARG A 21 -2.67 0.59 -15.86
C ARG A 21 -2.64 -0.90 -15.55
N LEU A 22 -1.80 -1.37 -14.61
CA LEU A 22 -1.79 -2.76 -14.18
C LEU A 22 -3.16 -3.21 -13.65
N VAL A 23 -3.82 -2.37 -12.84
CA VAL A 23 -5.17 -2.63 -12.35
C VAL A 23 -6.18 -2.64 -13.50
N ALA A 24 -6.14 -1.64 -14.38
CA ALA A 24 -7.04 -1.52 -15.52
C ALA A 24 -6.93 -2.71 -16.49
N ASP A 25 -5.70 -3.13 -16.82
CA ASP A 25 -5.45 -4.29 -17.67
C ASP A 25 -5.99 -5.58 -17.03
N ARG A 26 -5.88 -5.70 -15.70
CA ARG A 26 -6.45 -6.84 -14.95
C ARG A 26 -7.97 -6.82 -14.97
N LEU A 27 -8.60 -5.66 -14.79
CA LEU A 27 -10.06 -5.49 -14.91
C LEU A 27 -10.56 -5.89 -16.29
N VAL A 28 -9.94 -5.41 -17.36
CA VAL A 28 -10.29 -5.77 -18.74
C VAL A 28 -10.14 -7.27 -19.00
N ALA A 29 -9.06 -7.88 -18.48
CA ALA A 29 -8.85 -9.32 -18.62
C ALA A 29 -9.92 -10.15 -17.90
N CYS A 30 -10.32 -9.75 -16.68
CA CYS A 30 -11.36 -10.41 -15.91
C CYS A 30 -12.76 -10.21 -16.55
N ALA A 31 -13.08 -9.00 -17.00
CA ALA A 31 -14.33 -8.71 -17.73
C ALA A 31 -14.46 -9.62 -18.95
N LYS A 32 -13.41 -9.71 -19.76
CA LYS A 32 -13.39 -10.61 -20.93
C LYS A 32 -13.63 -12.08 -20.55
N ALA A 33 -13.10 -12.53 -19.42
CA ALA A 33 -13.34 -13.90 -18.93
C ALA A 33 -14.79 -14.11 -18.47
N LEU A 34 -15.47 -13.06 -18.02
CA LEU A 34 -16.90 -13.05 -17.69
C LEU A 34 -17.82 -12.87 -18.91
N GLY A 35 -17.25 -12.66 -20.11
CA GLY A 35 -18.02 -12.43 -21.35
C GLY A 35 -18.46 -10.99 -21.53
N GLU A 36 -17.88 -10.04 -20.80
CA GLU A 36 -18.18 -8.61 -20.82
C GLU A 36 -17.14 -7.84 -21.66
N ASP A 37 -17.57 -6.76 -22.32
CA ASP A 37 -16.68 -5.86 -23.06
C ASP A 37 -16.54 -4.53 -22.31
N VAL A 38 -15.44 -4.41 -21.58
CA VAL A 38 -15.12 -3.26 -20.71
C VAL A 38 -13.96 -2.47 -21.29
N THR A 39 -14.06 -1.13 -21.22
CA THR A 39 -12.96 -0.19 -21.47
C THR A 39 -12.72 0.67 -20.27
N TYR A 40 -11.58 1.37 -20.24
CA TYR A 40 -11.30 2.29 -19.16
C TYR A 40 -10.81 3.66 -19.63
N GLU A 41 -11.02 4.65 -18.77
CA GLU A 41 -10.46 5.99 -18.88
C GLU A 41 -9.70 6.32 -17.61
N LEU A 42 -8.51 6.92 -17.72
CA LEU A 42 -7.72 7.35 -16.57
C LEU A 42 -8.01 8.81 -16.24
N VAL A 43 -8.65 9.05 -15.10
CA VAL A 43 -8.89 10.38 -14.53
C VAL A 43 -7.70 10.75 -13.65
N SER A 44 -6.65 11.31 -14.28
CA SER A 44 -5.41 11.63 -13.57
C SER A 44 -5.42 13.01 -12.95
N MET A 45 -4.95 13.11 -11.69
CA MET A 45 -4.92 14.36 -10.94
C MET A 45 -3.64 14.55 -10.14
N THR A 46 -3.34 15.81 -9.81
CA THR A 46 -2.20 16.18 -8.96
C THR A 46 -2.69 16.40 -7.54
N THR A 47 -2.20 15.63 -6.60
CA THR A 47 -2.60 15.73 -5.19
C THR A 47 -1.81 16.81 -4.45
N GLU A 48 -2.29 17.22 -3.27
CA GLU A 48 -1.58 18.17 -2.42
C GLU A 48 -0.18 17.64 -2.02
N GLY A 49 -0.06 16.34 -1.77
CA GLY A 49 1.22 15.69 -1.48
C GLY A 49 2.21 15.73 -2.66
N ASP A 50 1.71 15.78 -3.91
CA ASP A 50 2.56 15.95 -5.09
C ASP A 50 3.03 17.40 -5.30
N ARG A 51 2.24 18.39 -4.86
CA ARG A 51 2.55 19.82 -5.01
C ARG A 51 3.54 20.34 -3.97
N ARG A 52 3.45 19.85 -2.73
CA ARG A 52 4.21 20.38 -1.59
C ARG A 52 5.35 19.46 -1.19
N LEU A 53 6.39 19.40 -2.02
CA LEU A 53 7.60 18.63 -1.77
C LEU A 53 8.51 19.26 -0.68
N ASP A 54 8.27 20.52 -0.34
CA ASP A 54 9.03 21.33 0.63
C ASP A 54 8.70 21.00 2.10
N LYS A 55 7.49 20.49 2.38
CA LYS A 55 7.02 20.21 3.75
C LYS A 55 7.12 18.73 4.10
N SER A 56 7.42 18.39 5.36
CA SER A 56 7.45 17.00 5.82
C SER A 56 6.05 16.37 5.79
N LEU A 57 5.91 15.06 5.48
CA LEU A 57 4.61 14.37 5.55
C LEU A 57 3.98 14.49 6.95
N ALA A 58 4.82 14.52 7.98
CA ALA A 58 4.40 14.76 9.36
C ALA A 58 3.72 16.12 9.56
N SER A 59 4.14 17.18 8.80
CA SER A 59 3.56 18.52 8.92
C SER A 59 2.14 18.66 8.38
N PHE A 60 1.65 17.67 7.63
CA PHE A 60 0.28 17.65 7.10
C PHE A 60 -0.72 16.92 8.01
N GLY A 61 -0.33 16.57 9.24
CA GLY A 61 -1.18 15.81 10.16
C GLY A 61 -1.48 14.37 9.70
N GLY A 62 -0.75 13.86 8.69
CA GLY A 62 -0.81 12.45 8.27
C GLY A 62 -2.10 11.99 7.61
N LYS A 63 -3.06 12.85 7.36
CA LYS A 63 -4.36 12.44 6.80
C LYS A 63 -4.39 12.64 5.29
N GLY A 64 -4.33 11.53 4.54
CA GLY A 64 -4.83 11.43 3.17
C GLY A 64 -4.31 12.42 2.11
N VAL A 65 -3.12 13.04 2.28
CA VAL A 65 -2.59 14.06 1.34
C VAL A 65 -2.42 13.57 -0.11
N PHE A 66 -2.47 12.26 -0.32
CA PHE A 66 -2.37 11.64 -1.63
C PHE A 66 -3.70 11.04 -2.12
N ILE A 67 -4.76 11.13 -1.32
CA ILE A 67 -6.00 10.38 -1.52
C ILE A 67 -7.18 11.32 -1.72
N LYS A 68 -7.23 12.42 -0.97
CA LYS A 68 -8.36 13.34 -0.91
C LYS A 68 -8.92 13.76 -2.28
N GLU A 69 -8.06 14.09 -3.23
CA GLU A 69 -8.50 14.50 -4.56
C GLU A 69 -9.12 13.34 -5.35
N LEU A 70 -8.67 12.10 -5.09
CA LEU A 70 -9.23 10.90 -5.70
C LEU A 70 -10.60 10.58 -5.09
N GLU A 71 -10.72 10.65 -3.75
CA GLU A 71 -11.99 10.50 -3.03
C GLU A 71 -13.03 11.54 -3.48
N VAL A 72 -12.61 12.80 -3.66
CA VAL A 72 -13.49 13.85 -4.22
C VAL A 72 -13.95 13.49 -5.63
N ALA A 73 -13.09 12.93 -6.48
CA ALA A 73 -13.47 12.49 -7.82
C ALA A 73 -14.50 11.35 -7.80
N LEU A 74 -14.42 10.45 -6.81
CA LEU A 74 -15.44 9.41 -6.59
C LEU A 74 -16.77 10.03 -6.15
N LEU A 75 -16.75 10.94 -5.15
CA LEU A 75 -17.96 11.60 -4.65
C LEU A 75 -18.68 12.43 -5.73
N GLU A 76 -17.91 13.13 -6.57
CA GLU A 76 -18.44 13.93 -7.67
C GLU A 76 -18.87 13.09 -8.89
N GLY A 77 -18.68 11.77 -8.86
CA GLY A 77 -19.00 10.88 -9.97
C GLY A 77 -18.12 11.08 -11.20
N ARG A 78 -16.94 11.70 -11.05
CA ARG A 78 -15.94 11.84 -12.12
C ARG A 78 -15.12 10.56 -12.34
N ALA A 79 -15.11 9.68 -11.34
CA ALA A 79 -14.50 8.36 -11.41
C ALA A 79 -15.40 7.33 -10.71
N ASP A 80 -15.28 6.08 -11.12
CA ASP A 80 -16.04 4.95 -10.58
C ASP A 80 -15.23 4.21 -9.52
N ILE A 81 -13.92 4.17 -9.69
CA ILE A 81 -12.95 3.59 -8.76
C ILE A 81 -11.71 4.48 -8.66
N ALA A 82 -10.96 4.31 -7.56
CA ALA A 82 -9.64 4.90 -7.36
C ALA A 82 -8.59 3.83 -7.09
N VAL A 83 -7.37 4.01 -7.63
CA VAL A 83 -6.27 3.08 -7.44
C VAL A 83 -5.19 3.69 -6.56
N HIS A 84 -4.80 2.94 -5.53
CA HIS A 84 -3.81 3.36 -4.53
C HIS A 84 -2.73 2.30 -4.30
N SER A 85 -1.56 2.73 -3.86
CA SER A 85 -0.69 1.86 -3.08
C SER A 85 -1.29 1.76 -1.67
N LEU A 86 -1.62 0.56 -1.18
CA LEU A 86 -2.32 0.39 0.10
C LEU A 86 -1.60 1.07 1.27
N LYS A 87 -0.27 1.02 1.29
CA LYS A 87 0.55 1.68 2.32
C LYS A 87 0.38 3.20 2.42
N ASP A 88 -0.16 3.83 1.38
CA ASP A 88 -0.39 5.28 1.32
C ASP A 88 -1.84 5.63 1.73
N MET A 89 -2.71 4.62 1.90
CA MET A 89 -4.07 4.76 2.41
C MET A 89 -4.08 4.99 3.92
N PRO A 90 -5.09 5.72 4.45
CA PRO A 90 -5.28 5.86 5.88
C PRO A 90 -5.65 4.49 6.48
N ALA A 91 -5.22 4.25 7.72
CA ALA A 91 -5.56 3.02 8.44
C ALA A 91 -7.08 2.84 8.65
N GLN A 92 -7.83 3.94 8.63
CA GLN A 92 -9.29 3.95 8.67
C GLN A 92 -9.79 4.65 7.42
N VAL A 93 -10.47 3.90 6.56
CA VAL A 93 -11.20 4.41 5.41
C VAL A 93 -12.45 5.13 5.91
N LEU A 94 -12.80 6.28 5.31
CA LEU A 94 -14.01 7.01 5.67
C LEU A 94 -15.27 6.18 5.33
N PRO A 95 -16.38 6.36 6.06
CA PRO A 95 -17.59 5.55 5.85
C PRO A 95 -18.19 5.65 4.44
N GLU A 96 -17.89 6.73 3.73
CA GLU A 96 -18.33 6.98 2.35
C GLU A 96 -17.63 6.05 1.35
N PHE A 97 -16.49 5.49 1.72
CA PHE A 97 -15.65 4.68 0.85
C PHE A 97 -15.43 3.29 1.40
N LYS A 98 -15.07 2.37 0.52
CA LYS A 98 -14.63 1.02 0.90
C LYS A 98 -13.44 0.57 0.08
N LEU A 99 -12.59 -0.24 0.70
CA LEU A 99 -11.62 -1.06 -0.01
C LEU A 99 -12.40 -2.17 -0.72
N ALA A 100 -12.54 -2.05 -2.04
CA ALA A 100 -13.39 -2.96 -2.82
C ALA A 100 -12.63 -4.21 -3.28
N ALA A 101 -11.35 -4.06 -3.62
CA ALA A 101 -10.51 -5.17 -4.04
C ALA A 101 -9.02 -4.82 -3.86
N VAL A 102 -8.19 -5.84 -3.81
CA VAL A 102 -6.73 -5.70 -3.93
C VAL A 102 -6.19 -6.69 -4.96
N LEU A 103 -5.09 -6.34 -5.58
CA LEU A 103 -4.35 -7.29 -6.42
C LEU A 103 -3.39 -8.12 -5.56
N GLU A 104 -2.92 -9.24 -6.12
CA GLU A 104 -1.85 -10.03 -5.53
C GLU A 104 -0.67 -9.16 -5.12
N ARG A 105 -0.12 -9.42 -3.94
CA ARG A 105 0.96 -8.62 -3.35
C ARG A 105 2.25 -8.79 -4.14
N GLU A 106 2.79 -7.69 -4.64
CA GLU A 106 4.16 -7.63 -5.16
C GLU A 106 5.15 -7.62 -3.98
N ASP A 107 6.42 -7.89 -4.24
CA ASP A 107 7.51 -7.96 -3.26
C ASP A 107 7.40 -6.85 -2.17
N PRO A 108 7.10 -7.23 -0.92
CA PRO A 108 6.88 -6.26 0.15
C PRO A 108 8.18 -5.64 0.67
N ARG A 109 9.34 -6.20 0.31
CA ARG A 109 10.63 -5.83 0.89
C ARG A 109 11.03 -4.39 0.56
N ASP A 110 11.93 -3.87 1.38
CA ASP A 110 12.71 -2.70 1.04
C ASP A 110 13.97 -3.11 0.26
N ALA A 111 14.37 -2.26 -0.68
CA ALA A 111 15.50 -2.48 -1.54
C ALA A 111 16.56 -1.38 -1.33
N PHE A 112 17.79 -1.77 -1.19
CA PHE A 112 18.94 -0.88 -1.18
C PHE A 112 19.51 -0.75 -2.60
N VAL A 113 19.74 0.48 -3.01
CA VAL A 113 20.34 0.83 -4.31
C VAL A 113 21.57 1.69 -4.04
N SER A 114 22.72 1.19 -4.43
CA SER A 114 23.98 1.95 -4.39
C SER A 114 24.47 2.28 -5.81
N LYS A 115 25.56 3.05 -5.91
CA LYS A 115 26.25 3.26 -7.19
C LYS A 115 26.70 1.92 -7.76
N GLY A 116 26.43 1.67 -9.03
CA GLY A 116 26.75 0.39 -9.69
C GLY A 116 25.61 -0.63 -9.71
N GLY A 117 24.44 -0.31 -9.14
CA GLY A 117 23.27 -1.19 -9.16
C GLY A 117 23.55 -2.56 -8.52
N ALA A 118 23.21 -3.66 -9.20
CA ALA A 118 23.45 -5.02 -8.70
C ALA A 118 24.91 -5.36 -8.40
N LYS A 119 25.86 -4.63 -8.99
CA LYS A 119 27.31 -4.79 -8.75
C LYS A 119 27.85 -3.76 -7.75
N GLY A 120 26.98 -2.94 -7.16
CA GLY A 120 27.35 -1.90 -6.21
C GLY A 120 27.75 -2.47 -4.84
N ILE A 121 28.21 -1.59 -3.96
CA ILE A 121 28.56 -1.94 -2.58
C ILE A 121 27.25 -2.25 -1.82
N LYS A 122 27.21 -3.37 -1.12
CA LYS A 122 26.05 -3.76 -0.29
C LYS A 122 25.97 -2.88 0.97
N PHE A 123 24.78 -2.82 1.56
CA PHE A 123 24.51 -1.98 2.71
C PHE A 123 25.43 -2.27 3.91
N MET A 124 25.65 -3.54 4.21
CA MET A 124 26.53 -3.93 5.33
C MET A 124 28.01 -3.65 5.06
N ASP A 125 28.41 -3.53 3.80
CA ASP A 125 29.80 -3.29 3.37
C ASP A 125 30.12 -1.80 3.20
N LEU A 126 29.15 -0.91 3.42
CA LEU A 126 29.38 0.54 3.33
C LEU A 126 30.41 0.99 4.38
N PRO A 127 31.31 1.94 4.05
CA PRO A 127 32.22 2.52 5.01
C PRO A 127 31.46 3.29 6.11
N ALA A 128 32.04 3.36 7.31
CA ALA A 128 31.49 4.17 8.38
C ALA A 128 31.32 5.64 7.94
N GLY A 129 30.22 6.27 8.33
CA GLY A 129 29.85 7.62 7.91
C GLY A 129 29.27 7.72 6.51
N ALA A 130 29.11 6.61 5.78
CA ALA A 130 28.46 6.64 4.47
C ALA A 130 27.02 7.16 4.57
N ARG A 131 26.60 7.90 3.52
CA ARG A 131 25.33 8.64 3.51
C ARG A 131 24.27 7.85 2.76
N VAL A 132 23.20 7.44 3.48
CA VAL A 132 22.09 6.64 2.95
C VAL A 132 20.81 7.44 2.94
N GLY A 133 20.21 7.61 1.73
CA GLY A 133 19.01 8.38 1.52
C GLY A 133 17.72 7.57 1.77
N THR A 134 16.84 8.05 2.64
CA THR A 134 15.48 7.56 2.79
C THR A 134 14.56 8.63 3.36
N GLY A 135 13.30 8.69 2.91
CA GLY A 135 12.29 9.60 3.47
C GLY A 135 11.40 8.94 4.53
N SER A 136 11.70 7.70 4.93
CA SER A 136 10.86 6.92 5.85
C SER A 136 11.51 6.79 7.21
N ILE A 137 10.87 7.38 8.23
CA ILE A 137 11.31 7.25 9.64
C ILE A 137 11.33 5.78 10.06
N ARG A 138 10.35 4.99 9.62
CA ARG A 138 10.31 3.54 9.83
C ARG A 138 11.60 2.84 9.38
N ARG A 139 12.11 3.19 8.20
CA ARG A 139 13.39 2.66 7.68
C ARG A 139 14.56 3.14 8.53
N VAL A 140 14.61 4.43 8.81
CA VAL A 140 15.71 5.03 9.58
C VAL A 140 15.90 4.33 10.93
N VAL A 141 14.82 4.10 11.66
CA VAL A 141 14.88 3.44 12.98
C VAL A 141 15.46 2.03 12.88
N GLN A 142 14.99 1.24 11.91
CA GLN A 142 15.45 -0.15 11.73
C GLN A 142 16.87 -0.22 11.17
N LEU A 143 17.20 0.61 10.18
CA LEU A 143 18.54 0.64 9.59
C LEU A 143 19.61 1.15 10.56
N LYS A 144 19.26 2.09 11.45
CA LYS A 144 20.15 2.53 12.55
C LYS A 144 20.46 1.41 13.54
N ALA A 145 19.52 0.51 13.77
CA ALA A 145 19.77 -0.66 14.61
C ALA A 145 20.77 -1.64 13.96
N LEU A 146 20.81 -1.70 12.62
CA LEU A 146 21.76 -2.52 11.87
C LEU A 146 23.13 -1.84 11.71
N ARG A 147 23.12 -0.54 11.37
CA ARG A 147 24.32 0.26 11.06
C ARG A 147 24.20 1.66 11.69
N PRO A 148 24.45 1.78 13.01
CA PRO A 148 24.37 3.05 13.74
C PRO A 148 25.47 4.06 13.33
N ASP A 149 26.50 3.59 12.66
CA ASP A 149 27.65 4.35 12.17
C ASP A 149 27.42 5.09 10.84
N LEU A 150 26.26 4.85 10.18
CA LEU A 150 25.90 5.53 8.91
C LEU A 150 25.12 6.83 9.14
N GLU A 151 25.21 7.74 8.19
CA GLU A 151 24.39 8.96 8.12
C GLU A 151 23.13 8.71 7.31
N TYR A 152 21.94 8.91 7.91
CA TYR A 152 20.65 8.74 7.23
C TYR A 152 20.10 10.10 6.81
N VAL A 153 20.05 10.33 5.49
CA VAL A 153 19.68 11.60 4.87
C VAL A 153 18.23 11.56 4.39
N PRO A 154 17.34 12.50 4.80
CA PRO A 154 15.99 12.53 4.30
C PRO A 154 15.95 12.90 2.82
N ILE A 155 15.31 12.07 1.99
CA ILE A 155 15.10 12.31 0.56
C ILE A 155 13.62 12.29 0.20
N ARG A 156 13.23 13.06 -0.81
CA ARG A 156 11.86 13.20 -1.30
C ARG A 156 11.80 13.18 -2.82
N GLY A 157 10.57 13.19 -3.33
CA GLY A 157 10.27 13.12 -4.74
C GLY A 157 9.84 11.73 -5.19
N ASN A 158 9.67 11.57 -6.50
CA ASN A 158 9.37 10.28 -7.13
C ASN A 158 10.61 9.34 -7.12
N ILE A 159 10.45 8.12 -7.64
CA ILE A 159 11.54 7.12 -7.66
C ILE A 159 12.75 7.65 -8.44
N GLN A 160 12.56 8.26 -9.62
CA GLN A 160 13.65 8.80 -10.44
C GLN A 160 14.41 9.91 -9.71
N THR A 161 13.68 10.86 -9.09
CA THR A 161 14.29 11.93 -8.29
C THR A 161 15.13 11.38 -7.15
N ARG A 162 14.62 10.33 -6.46
CA ARG A 162 15.36 9.70 -5.34
C ARG A 162 16.58 8.93 -5.83
N LEU A 163 16.48 8.23 -6.96
CA LEU A 163 17.63 7.54 -7.57
C LEU A 163 18.70 8.53 -8.08
N ALA A 164 18.30 9.71 -8.57
CA ALA A 164 19.24 10.77 -8.97
C ALA A 164 20.09 11.27 -7.79
N LYS A 165 19.61 11.13 -6.54
CA LYS A 165 20.37 11.47 -5.33
C LYS A 165 21.60 10.57 -5.10
N LEU A 166 21.73 9.45 -5.80
CA LEU A 166 22.95 8.65 -5.82
C LEU A 166 24.18 9.43 -6.35
N ALA A 167 23.99 10.57 -7.03
CA ALA A 167 25.11 11.46 -7.36
C ALA A 167 25.81 11.99 -6.09
N GLU A 168 25.04 12.24 -5.02
CA GLU A 168 25.47 12.88 -3.78
C GLU A 168 25.53 11.91 -2.59
N LEU A 169 24.88 10.73 -2.68
CA LEU A 169 24.71 9.75 -1.61
C LEU A 169 25.39 8.43 -2.00
N ASP A 170 25.77 7.63 -1.00
CA ASP A 170 26.38 6.32 -1.20
C ASP A 170 25.31 5.24 -1.48
N GLY A 171 24.07 5.48 -1.05
CA GLY A 171 22.95 4.63 -1.35
C GLY A 171 21.61 5.26 -1.04
N VAL A 172 20.53 4.64 -1.54
CA VAL A 172 19.14 5.00 -1.24
C VAL A 172 18.33 3.75 -0.93
N VAL A 173 17.33 3.88 -0.04
CA VAL A 173 16.41 2.78 0.29
C VAL A 173 15.01 3.09 -0.20
N LEU A 174 14.49 2.21 -1.06
CA LEU A 174 13.20 2.32 -1.73
C LEU A 174 12.39 1.03 -1.55
N ALA A 175 11.08 1.08 -1.84
CA ALA A 175 10.25 -0.13 -1.85
C ALA A 175 10.52 -0.94 -3.13
N ALA A 176 10.78 -2.24 -2.98
CA ALA A 176 11.05 -3.17 -4.08
C ALA A 176 9.93 -3.18 -5.12
N ALA A 177 8.67 -3.26 -4.66
CA ALA A 177 7.50 -3.23 -5.54
C ALA A 177 7.46 -2.01 -6.48
N GLY A 178 7.85 -0.82 -5.96
CA GLY A 178 7.91 0.38 -6.78
C GLY A 178 8.97 0.29 -7.88
N LEU A 179 10.17 -0.20 -7.55
CA LEU A 179 11.26 -0.39 -8.51
C LEU A 179 10.88 -1.43 -9.58
N LYS A 180 10.30 -2.55 -9.17
CA LYS A 180 9.87 -3.61 -10.10
C LYS A 180 8.80 -3.11 -11.07
N ARG A 181 7.76 -2.40 -10.58
CA ARG A 181 6.69 -1.85 -11.41
C ARG A 181 7.18 -0.80 -12.42
N MET A 182 8.27 -0.11 -12.09
CA MET A 182 8.93 0.86 -12.99
C MET A 182 9.97 0.21 -13.91
N GLY A 183 10.15 -1.11 -13.91
CA GLY A 183 11.17 -1.78 -14.71
C GLY A 183 12.60 -1.50 -14.26
N LEU A 184 12.80 -1.14 -12.98
CA LEU A 184 14.09 -0.74 -12.41
C LEU A 184 14.67 -1.80 -11.45
N ALA A 185 14.24 -3.05 -11.56
CA ALA A 185 14.70 -4.13 -10.68
C ALA A 185 16.22 -4.37 -10.78
N GLU A 186 16.81 -4.18 -11.96
CA GLU A 186 18.27 -4.30 -12.21
C GLU A 186 19.10 -3.21 -11.50
N ARG A 187 18.45 -2.13 -11.03
CA ARG A 187 19.11 -1.08 -10.25
C ARG A 187 19.33 -1.48 -8.79
N VAL A 188 18.65 -2.52 -8.33
CA VAL A 188 18.71 -2.99 -6.93
C VAL A 188 20.05 -3.64 -6.67
N THR A 189 20.76 -3.17 -5.62
CA THR A 189 21.99 -3.78 -5.14
C THR A 189 21.69 -4.98 -4.26
N GLU A 190 20.72 -4.84 -3.34
CA GLU A 190 20.22 -5.92 -2.49
C GLU A 190 18.81 -5.65 -1.98
N TYR A 191 18.10 -6.71 -1.61
CA TYR A 191 16.83 -6.64 -0.91
C TYR A 191 17.04 -6.96 0.57
N PHE A 192 16.54 -6.10 1.46
CA PHE A 192 16.48 -6.45 2.88
C PHE A 192 15.45 -7.55 3.09
N SER A 193 15.78 -8.55 3.91
CA SER A 193 14.75 -9.49 4.35
C SER A 193 13.73 -8.78 5.25
N VAL A 194 12.53 -9.35 5.37
CA VAL A 194 11.48 -8.80 6.26
C VAL A 194 11.88 -8.83 7.74
N GLU A 195 12.85 -9.70 8.09
CA GLU A 195 13.45 -9.78 9.42
C GLU A 195 14.44 -8.64 9.68
N GLN A 196 15.16 -8.21 8.65
CA GLN A 196 16.12 -7.11 8.75
C GLN A 196 15.42 -5.74 8.77
N VAL A 197 14.47 -5.56 7.85
CA VAL A 197 13.71 -4.32 7.73
C VAL A 197 12.25 -4.65 7.46
N LEU A 198 11.43 -4.63 8.51
CA LEU A 198 10.01 -4.88 8.40
C LEU A 198 9.36 -3.82 7.51
N PRO A 199 8.65 -4.21 6.44
CA PRO A 199 8.06 -3.28 5.47
C PRO A 199 6.93 -2.44 6.09
N ALA A 200 6.54 -1.38 5.39
CA ALA A 200 5.34 -0.64 5.76
C ALA A 200 4.10 -1.53 5.58
N SER A 201 3.13 -1.40 6.47
CA SER A 201 1.83 -2.06 6.32
C SER A 201 1.25 -1.76 4.93
N GLY A 202 0.77 -2.78 4.23
CA GLY A 202 0.27 -2.69 2.86
C GLY A 202 1.33 -2.48 1.77
N GLN A 203 2.63 -2.53 2.09
CA GLN A 203 3.66 -2.38 1.07
C GLN A 203 3.62 -3.53 0.06
N GLY A 204 3.63 -3.20 -1.24
CA GLY A 204 3.50 -4.15 -2.34
C GLY A 204 2.06 -4.33 -2.83
N ILE A 205 1.05 -3.96 -2.06
CA ILE A 205 -0.36 -4.16 -2.39
C ILE A 205 -0.90 -2.97 -3.18
N LEU A 206 -1.59 -3.23 -4.30
CA LEU A 206 -2.44 -2.27 -5.00
C LEU A 206 -3.87 -2.42 -4.52
N ALA A 207 -4.46 -1.31 -4.12
CA ALA A 207 -5.81 -1.24 -3.56
C ALA A 207 -6.75 -0.52 -4.53
N ILE A 208 -7.95 -1.03 -4.67
CA ILE A 208 -9.05 -0.43 -5.41
C ILE A 208 -10.08 0.06 -4.40
N GLU A 209 -10.30 1.36 -4.39
CA GLU A 209 -11.29 2.03 -3.56
C GLU A 209 -12.48 2.44 -4.40
N THR A 210 -13.69 2.33 -3.83
CA THR A 210 -14.93 2.81 -4.42
C THR A 210 -15.86 3.36 -3.32
N LEU A 211 -16.98 3.95 -3.71
CA LEU A 211 -18.00 4.38 -2.76
C LEU A 211 -18.65 3.18 -2.06
N SER A 212 -18.99 3.33 -0.78
CA SER A 212 -19.77 2.34 -0.05
C SER A 212 -21.23 2.32 -0.56
N GLU A 213 -21.88 1.15 -0.50
CA GLU A 213 -23.22 0.94 -1.11
C GLU A 213 -24.32 1.85 -0.54
N MET A 214 -24.17 2.31 0.70
CA MET A 214 -25.23 3.08 1.38
C MET A 214 -25.47 4.49 0.81
N ARG A 215 -24.58 5.04 -0.03
CA ARG A 215 -24.74 6.38 -0.63
C ARG A 215 -24.98 6.39 -2.15
N HIS A 216 -25.04 5.23 -2.79
CA HIS A 216 -25.21 5.17 -4.23
C HIS A 216 -26.56 5.66 -4.75
N CYS A 217 -27.64 5.54 -3.98
CA CYS A 217 -28.99 5.86 -4.47
C CYS A 217 -29.42 7.33 -4.27
N GLU A 218 -29.00 8.00 -3.18
CA GLU A 218 -29.61 9.29 -2.84
C GLU A 218 -28.76 10.50 -3.22
N GLU A 219 -27.43 10.49 -3.03
CA GLU A 219 -26.59 11.68 -3.25
C GLU A 219 -26.10 11.84 -4.69
N ARG A 220 -25.90 10.75 -5.45
CA ARG A 220 -25.57 10.85 -6.89
C ARG A 220 -26.68 11.54 -7.69
N THR A 221 -27.93 11.40 -7.27
CA THR A 221 -29.10 12.03 -7.90
C THR A 221 -29.11 13.54 -7.68
N LEU A 222 -28.51 14.03 -6.60
CA LEU A 222 -28.50 15.47 -6.25
C LEU A 222 -27.34 16.25 -6.87
N LEU A 223 -26.23 15.59 -7.23
CA LEU A 223 -25.01 16.25 -7.73
C LEU A 223 -24.84 16.22 -9.26
N ARG A 224 -25.67 15.46 -9.99
CA ARG A 224 -25.68 15.45 -11.48
C ARG A 224 -26.68 16.45 -12.03
N HIS A 225 -26.30 17.16 -13.12
CA HIS A 225 -27.24 17.94 -13.90
C HIS A 225 -28.38 17.06 -14.40
N PRO A 226 -29.65 17.56 -14.44
CA PRO A 226 -30.83 16.77 -14.82
C PRO A 226 -30.76 16.10 -16.20
N GLU A 227 -29.91 16.61 -17.08
CA GLU A 227 -29.78 16.14 -18.49
C GLU A 227 -28.77 14.97 -18.62
N GLU A 228 -27.97 14.65 -17.57
CA GLU A 228 -26.99 13.56 -17.58
C GLU A 228 -27.42 12.35 -16.74
N ARG A 229 -28.69 12.27 -16.40
CA ARG A 229 -29.26 11.15 -15.65
C ARG A 229 -29.40 9.91 -16.51
N SER A 230 -28.32 9.15 -16.69
CA SER A 230 -28.44 7.71 -16.89
C SER A 230 -28.60 7.08 -15.48
N ASP A 231 -29.60 6.24 -15.30
CA ASP A 231 -30.00 5.58 -14.02
C ASP A 231 -28.99 4.54 -13.50
N GLU A 232 -27.68 4.70 -13.83
CA GLU A 232 -26.64 3.74 -13.52
C GLU A 232 -25.83 4.20 -12.30
N GLY A 233 -26.28 3.76 -11.13
CA GLY A 233 -25.44 3.55 -9.96
C GLY A 233 -24.28 2.59 -10.31
N SER A 234 -23.28 2.38 -9.44
CA SER A 234 -22.28 1.32 -9.67
C SER A 234 -23.02 0.05 -10.00
N SER A 235 -22.89 -0.35 -11.27
CA SER A 235 -23.70 -1.43 -11.76
C SER A 235 -23.35 -2.67 -10.96
N PRO A 236 -24.30 -3.59 -10.73
CA PRO A 236 -24.03 -4.92 -10.18
C PRO A 236 -22.84 -5.57 -10.91
N GLU A 237 -22.65 -5.24 -12.19
CA GLU A 237 -21.56 -5.67 -13.05
C GLU A 237 -20.19 -5.17 -12.53
N LEU A 238 -20.06 -3.88 -12.16
CA LEU A 238 -18.81 -3.36 -11.61
C LEU A 238 -18.44 -4.05 -10.29
N LEU A 239 -19.40 -4.29 -9.39
CA LEU A 239 -19.13 -4.99 -8.14
C LEU A 239 -18.71 -6.45 -8.37
N THR A 240 -19.34 -7.13 -9.33
CA THR A 240 -18.98 -8.49 -9.74
C THR A 240 -17.57 -8.51 -10.33
N LEU A 241 -17.24 -7.53 -11.17
CA LEU A 241 -15.92 -7.39 -11.76
C LEU A 241 -14.86 -7.11 -10.68
N LEU A 242 -15.12 -6.21 -9.73
CA LEU A 242 -14.21 -5.94 -8.62
C LEU A 242 -13.97 -7.17 -7.75
N ALA A 243 -15.02 -7.96 -7.49
CA ALA A 243 -14.89 -9.24 -6.79
C ALA A 243 -14.01 -10.24 -7.58
N SER A 244 -14.11 -10.26 -8.91
CA SER A 244 -13.33 -11.16 -9.77
C SER A 244 -11.84 -10.81 -9.85
N VAL A 245 -11.46 -9.55 -9.67
CA VAL A 245 -10.05 -9.14 -9.64
C VAL A 245 -9.45 -9.21 -8.23
N ASN A 246 -10.27 -9.36 -7.21
CA ASN A 246 -9.81 -9.39 -5.83
C ASN A 246 -8.99 -10.64 -5.53
N HIS A 247 -7.78 -10.48 -5.00
CA HIS A 247 -6.96 -11.56 -4.50
C HIS A 247 -7.26 -11.80 -3.02
N ALA A 248 -8.06 -12.83 -2.72
CA ALA A 248 -8.64 -13.05 -1.39
C ALA A 248 -7.59 -13.14 -0.26
N GLU A 249 -6.50 -13.88 -0.48
CA GLU A 249 -5.42 -13.99 0.53
C GLU A 249 -4.77 -12.62 0.81
N THR A 250 -4.46 -11.86 -0.25
CA THR A 250 -3.89 -10.52 -0.09
C THR A 250 -4.89 -9.56 0.55
N PHE A 251 -6.19 -9.73 0.31
CA PHE A 251 -7.24 -8.93 0.93
C PHE A 251 -7.29 -9.16 2.44
N GLY A 252 -7.28 -10.41 2.88
CA GLY A 252 -7.19 -10.75 4.30
C GLY A 252 -5.92 -10.18 4.96
N ILE A 253 -4.75 -10.34 4.32
CA ILE A 253 -3.49 -9.73 4.75
C ILE A 253 -3.63 -8.20 4.87
N ALA A 254 -4.23 -7.55 3.88
CA ALA A 254 -4.44 -6.10 3.86
C ALA A 254 -5.27 -5.64 5.06
N LEU A 255 -6.39 -6.32 5.34
CA LEU A 255 -7.25 -6.05 6.49
C LEU A 255 -6.50 -6.19 7.82
N ALA A 256 -5.73 -7.25 8.00
CA ALA A 256 -4.95 -7.47 9.21
C ALA A 256 -3.89 -6.35 9.42
N GLU A 257 -3.16 -5.98 8.37
CA GLU A 257 -2.15 -4.92 8.45
C GLU A 257 -2.76 -3.53 8.67
N MET A 258 -3.91 -3.21 8.04
CA MET A 258 -4.64 -1.96 8.28
C MET A 258 -5.23 -1.90 9.69
N SER A 259 -5.80 -3.00 10.17
CA SER A 259 -6.37 -3.08 11.52
C SER A 259 -5.30 -2.90 12.61
N PHE A 260 -4.08 -3.43 12.40
CA PHE A 260 -2.93 -3.17 13.26
C PHE A 260 -2.62 -1.67 13.37
N LEU A 261 -2.54 -0.96 12.24
CA LEU A 261 -2.30 0.49 12.24
C LEU A 261 -3.43 1.26 12.91
N LYS A 262 -4.69 0.89 12.62
CA LYS A 262 -5.87 1.52 13.21
C LYS A 262 -5.88 1.34 14.73
N ALA A 263 -5.60 0.14 15.21
CA ALA A 263 -5.59 -0.17 16.64
C ALA A 263 -4.49 0.60 17.39
N LEU A 264 -3.32 0.85 16.75
CA LEU A 264 -2.26 1.70 17.31
C LEU A 264 -2.52 3.20 17.15
N ASN A 265 -3.60 3.59 16.49
CA ASN A 265 -3.86 4.97 16.07
C ASN A 265 -2.65 5.58 15.34
N ALA A 266 -2.01 4.79 14.50
CA ALA A 266 -0.78 5.13 13.81
C ALA A 266 -1.01 5.23 12.29
N GLY A 267 -0.19 6.03 11.61
CA GLY A 267 -0.22 6.22 10.16
C GLY A 267 1.19 6.37 9.61
N CYS A 268 1.32 6.69 8.32
CA CYS A 268 2.58 6.76 7.58
C CYS A 268 3.66 7.70 8.18
N GLN A 269 3.28 8.59 9.06
CA GLN A 269 4.17 9.53 9.77
C GLN A 269 4.84 8.94 11.02
N PHE A 270 4.30 7.82 11.53
CA PHE A 270 4.87 7.15 12.70
C PHE A 270 5.87 6.09 12.28
N PRO A 271 6.91 5.84 13.08
CA PRO A 271 7.83 4.73 12.84
C PRO A 271 7.20 3.40 13.27
N VAL A 272 6.18 2.99 12.52
CA VAL A 272 5.40 1.78 12.68
C VAL A 272 5.51 0.93 11.42
N ALA A 273 5.49 -0.38 11.58
CA ALA A 273 5.45 -1.33 10.49
C ALA A 273 4.69 -2.58 10.89
N SER A 274 4.06 -3.22 9.92
CA SER A 274 3.59 -4.59 10.05
C SER A 274 3.73 -5.33 8.72
N HIS A 275 3.92 -6.64 8.84
CA HIS A 275 3.92 -7.55 7.71
C HIS A 275 3.20 -8.82 8.09
N ALA A 276 2.22 -9.19 7.28
CA ALA A 276 1.49 -10.43 7.38
C ALA A 276 1.76 -11.30 6.14
N GLU A 277 1.83 -12.59 6.34
CA GLU A 277 1.94 -13.61 5.29
C GLU A 277 1.11 -14.83 5.63
N ILE A 278 0.56 -15.47 4.62
CA ILE A 278 -0.14 -16.76 4.74
C ILE A 278 0.85 -17.82 4.27
N VAL A 279 1.11 -18.79 5.15
CA VAL A 279 2.04 -19.88 4.88
C VAL A 279 1.34 -21.22 5.11
N ASP A 280 1.79 -22.23 4.39
CA ASP A 280 1.42 -23.63 4.65
C ASP A 280 2.04 -24.08 5.98
N ASP A 281 1.30 -24.78 6.82
CA ASP A 281 1.79 -25.32 8.09
C ASP A 281 2.80 -26.47 7.94
N GLY A 282 3.00 -26.95 6.71
CA GLY A 282 3.93 -28.03 6.37
C GLY A 282 3.49 -29.42 6.86
N ARG A 283 2.22 -29.58 7.30
CA ARG A 283 1.67 -30.88 7.69
C ARG A 283 1.31 -31.75 6.47
N ALA A 284 1.09 -33.03 6.67
CA ALA A 284 0.72 -33.96 5.60
C ALA A 284 -0.64 -33.58 4.95
N ALA A 285 -0.79 -33.85 3.66
CA ALA A 285 -1.88 -33.40 2.78
C ALA A 285 -3.32 -33.55 3.30
N ALA A 286 -3.56 -34.44 4.27
CA ALA A 286 -4.89 -34.64 4.86
C ALA A 286 -5.23 -33.65 5.99
N SER A 287 -4.27 -32.85 6.47
CA SER A 287 -4.41 -31.91 7.60
C SER A 287 -3.77 -30.54 7.34
N HIS A 288 -3.59 -30.18 6.06
CA HIS A 288 -3.06 -28.86 5.69
C HIS A 288 -3.97 -27.77 6.24
N SER A 289 -3.43 -26.91 7.10
CA SER A 289 -4.06 -25.68 7.49
C SER A 289 -3.16 -24.50 7.09
N ALA A 290 -3.76 -23.49 6.50
CA ALA A 290 -3.08 -22.23 6.24
C ALA A 290 -2.86 -21.50 7.58
N VAL A 291 -1.70 -20.89 7.74
CA VAL A 291 -1.32 -20.17 8.95
C VAL A 291 -1.03 -18.72 8.60
N LEU A 292 -1.69 -17.80 9.28
CA LEU A 292 -1.34 -16.39 9.24
C LEU A 292 -0.15 -16.16 10.19
N LYS A 293 0.96 -15.68 9.65
CA LYS A 293 2.07 -15.12 10.43
C LYS A 293 2.04 -13.61 10.28
N MET A 294 2.09 -12.91 11.40
CA MET A 294 2.13 -11.45 11.38
C MET A 294 3.16 -10.92 12.36
N ARG A 295 3.94 -9.93 11.92
CA ARG A 295 4.93 -9.21 12.75
C ARG A 295 4.57 -7.74 12.76
N GLY A 296 4.83 -7.07 13.89
CA GLY A 296 4.64 -5.65 14.05
C GLY A 296 5.76 -5.01 14.82
N ILE A 297 6.09 -3.77 14.49
CA ILE A 297 6.99 -2.91 15.24
C ILE A 297 6.36 -1.56 15.48
N TYR A 298 6.73 -0.95 16.61
CA TYR A 298 6.36 0.42 16.97
C TYR A 298 7.56 1.08 17.67
N TRP A 299 7.99 2.22 17.16
CA TRP A 299 9.02 3.01 17.83
C TRP A 299 8.40 3.93 18.87
N GLN A 300 8.77 3.77 20.11
CA GLN A 300 8.34 4.61 21.22
C GLN A 300 9.37 5.72 21.45
N GLU A 301 9.02 6.97 21.10
CA GLU A 301 9.92 8.12 21.22
C GLU A 301 10.32 8.41 22.67
N SER A 302 9.39 8.26 23.63
CA SER A 302 9.61 8.56 25.03
C SER A 302 10.71 7.68 25.66
N SER A 303 10.80 6.43 25.26
CA SER A 303 11.79 5.45 25.77
C SER A 303 12.93 5.18 24.79
N GLN A 304 12.88 5.72 23.58
CA GLN A 304 13.81 5.45 22.47
C GLN A 304 13.96 3.93 22.22
N LYS A 305 12.83 3.21 22.28
CA LYS A 305 12.80 1.75 22.11
C LYS A 305 11.95 1.34 20.90
N LEU A 306 12.42 0.30 20.21
CA LEU A 306 11.65 -0.40 19.19
C LEU A 306 10.90 -1.56 19.86
N LEU A 307 9.59 -1.37 20.05
CA LEU A 307 8.70 -2.42 20.53
C LEU A 307 8.38 -3.37 19.39
N GLN A 308 8.31 -4.67 19.65
CA GLN A 308 8.08 -5.70 18.65
C GLN A 308 7.09 -6.74 19.15
N ALA A 309 6.25 -7.24 18.26
CA ALA A 309 5.37 -8.36 18.54
C ALA A 309 5.23 -9.24 17.29
N CYS A 310 4.86 -10.51 17.52
CA CYS A 310 4.52 -11.44 16.45
C CYS A 310 3.37 -12.34 16.89
N ILE A 311 2.52 -12.68 15.92
CA ILE A 311 1.48 -13.71 16.09
C ILE A 311 1.61 -14.76 15.00
N GLN A 312 1.20 -15.96 15.32
CA GLN A 312 1.04 -17.07 14.40
C GLN A 312 -0.23 -17.80 14.75
N THR A 313 -1.19 -17.88 13.82
CA THR A 313 -2.53 -18.40 14.07
C THR A 313 -3.01 -19.20 12.88
N GLU A 314 -3.58 -20.39 13.11
CA GLU A 314 -4.24 -21.18 12.06
C GLU A 314 -5.45 -20.38 11.52
N ILE A 315 -5.61 -20.37 10.20
CA ILE A 315 -6.72 -19.70 9.52
C ILE A 315 -7.90 -20.67 9.50
N PRO A 316 -8.99 -20.39 10.23
CA PRO A 316 -10.15 -21.26 10.19
C PRO A 316 -10.83 -21.22 8.82
N ALA A 317 -11.48 -22.31 8.42
CA ALA A 317 -12.22 -22.40 7.16
C ALA A 317 -13.33 -21.33 7.03
N THR A 318 -13.79 -20.78 8.16
CA THR A 318 -14.80 -19.72 8.25
C THR A 318 -14.19 -18.33 8.37
N ALA A 319 -12.87 -18.18 8.19
CA ALA A 319 -12.21 -16.88 8.30
C ALA A 319 -12.75 -15.90 7.26
N GLY A 320 -13.36 -14.84 7.75
CA GLY A 320 -13.79 -13.68 6.97
C GLY A 320 -13.04 -12.42 7.39
N ASP A 321 -13.48 -11.27 6.90
CA ASP A 321 -12.86 -9.97 7.14
C ASP A 321 -12.65 -9.65 8.62
N ASP A 322 -13.66 -9.95 9.45
CA ASP A 322 -13.62 -9.71 10.91
C ASP A 322 -12.52 -10.53 11.58
N TRP A 323 -12.28 -11.76 11.11
CA TRP A 323 -11.23 -12.60 11.65
C TRP A 323 -9.84 -11.99 11.37
N PHE A 324 -9.57 -11.54 10.14
CA PHE A 324 -8.32 -10.88 9.78
C PHE A 324 -8.13 -9.57 10.54
N ASN A 325 -9.18 -8.77 10.68
CA ASN A 325 -9.15 -7.53 11.47
C ASN A 325 -8.79 -7.82 12.93
N ALA A 326 -9.36 -8.85 13.53
CA ALA A 326 -9.07 -9.25 14.91
C ALA A 326 -7.60 -9.66 15.10
N GLN A 327 -6.94 -10.27 14.10
CA GLN A 327 -5.52 -10.62 14.18
C GLN A 327 -4.65 -9.35 14.23
N GLY A 328 -4.96 -8.34 13.41
CA GLY A 328 -4.27 -7.05 13.45
C GLY A 328 -4.40 -6.36 14.81
N GLU A 329 -5.60 -6.34 15.38
CA GLU A 329 -5.86 -5.79 16.71
C GLU A 329 -5.12 -6.57 17.81
N ALA A 330 -5.10 -7.90 17.73
CA ALA A 330 -4.37 -8.74 18.68
C ALA A 330 -2.87 -8.43 18.69
N LEU A 331 -2.26 -8.28 17.50
CA LEU A 331 -0.85 -7.89 17.38
C LEU A 331 -0.60 -6.49 17.97
N ALA A 332 -1.48 -5.54 17.69
CA ALA A 332 -1.39 -4.17 18.22
C ALA A 332 -1.48 -4.16 19.76
N ASN A 333 -2.35 -4.98 20.34
CA ASN A 333 -2.51 -5.09 21.79
C ASN A 333 -1.24 -5.65 22.45
N GLN A 334 -0.53 -6.60 21.81
CA GLN A 334 0.76 -7.07 22.31
C GLN A 334 1.82 -5.94 22.35
N ILE A 335 1.80 -5.01 21.38
CA ILE A 335 2.65 -3.82 21.38
C ILE A 335 2.26 -2.86 22.51
N LYS A 336 0.95 -2.59 22.68
CA LYS A 336 0.45 -1.66 23.71
C LYS A 336 0.79 -2.08 25.13
N VAL A 337 0.78 -3.37 25.41
CA VAL A 337 1.16 -3.90 26.73
C VAL A 337 2.64 -3.64 27.06
N GLN A 338 3.48 -3.39 26.06
CA GLN A 338 4.90 -3.08 26.23
C GLN A 338 5.15 -1.57 26.43
N GLN A 339 4.16 -0.71 26.16
CA GLN A 339 4.24 0.76 26.31
C GLN A 339 4.14 1.20 27.77
#